data_810730af86d4929b9acb8eb16c5445b0
#
_entry.id   810730af86d4929b9acb8eb16c5445b0
#
_cell.length_a   1.000
_cell.length_b   1.000
_cell.length_c   1.000
_cell.angle_alpha   90.00
_cell.angle_beta   90.00
_cell.angle_gamma   90.00
#
_symmetry.space_group_name_H-M   'P 1'
#
loop_
_entity.id
_entity.type
_entity.pdbx_description
1 polymer ?
#
loop_
_entity_poly.entity_id
_entity_poly.type
_entity_poly.pdbx_seq_one_letter_code
_entity_poly.pdbx_strand_id
1 'polypeptide(L)'
;MTILNRRRFTALLLSATPAAAWAQSPKTDAAGSRLDIRIGDDFKAVEADVRAVLMSAGESIWKHCPHTRWEVPGFFVFHSAESPITVYDHRADGRIAIGLTTLGTYWAQFAFQFSHEFCHALAGHSNDWRKLWIKGRKANHWLEESLCETASLFALRAMAASWKTAPPYPNWKSYANALENYAAERLAKSAAIVPAGMEFRDWLRENEASMREKSTLREKNGVIATHLLPVFEAEPAGWEAVTFSNLTRRDPEKTLAAHFADWSAIAALPQRAFIAKLAAVFGITA
;
A
#
# COMPACT_ATOMS: atom_id res chain seq x y z
N MET A 1 -0.45 29.07 -7.65
CA MET A 1 -0.54 27.88 -6.79
C MET A 1 0.45 26.87 -7.30
N THR A 2 1.56 26.74 -6.58
CA THR A 2 2.79 26.09 -7.05
C THR A 2 2.64 24.57 -6.84
N ILE A 3 2.74 23.81 -7.91
CA ILE A 3 2.79 22.34 -7.90
C ILE A 3 4.06 21.96 -7.16
N LEU A 4 3.94 21.49 -5.93
CA LEU A 4 5.04 20.91 -5.15
C LEU A 4 5.50 19.62 -5.82
N ASN A 5 6.58 19.74 -6.54
CA ASN A 5 7.21 18.68 -7.30
C ASN A 5 7.89 17.72 -6.30
N ARG A 6 7.48 16.45 -6.24
CA ARG A 6 8.09 15.34 -5.47
C ARG A 6 9.61 15.15 -5.70
N ARG A 7 10.24 16.02 -6.49
CA ARG A 7 11.65 15.93 -6.95
C ARG A 7 12.69 16.59 -6.07
N ARG A 8 12.36 17.25 -4.95
CA ARG A 8 13.34 18.08 -4.22
C ARG A 8 14.05 17.42 -3.03
N PHE A 9 13.77 16.15 -2.71
CA PHE A 9 14.43 15.46 -1.60
C PHE A 9 15.69 14.65 -1.96
N THR A 10 16.21 14.78 -3.19
CA THR A 10 17.37 13.96 -3.65
C THR A 10 18.74 14.54 -3.27
N ALA A 11 18.83 15.61 -2.52
CA ALA A 11 20.09 16.36 -2.38
C ALA A 11 20.93 16.08 -1.13
N LEU A 12 20.60 15.12 -0.27
CA LEU A 12 21.29 15.00 1.03
C LEU A 12 21.83 13.61 1.41
N LEU A 13 22.11 12.72 0.45
CA LEU A 13 22.80 11.46 0.78
C LEU A 13 23.73 11.01 -0.34
N LEU A 14 24.78 11.77 -0.60
CA LEU A 14 25.92 11.33 -1.40
C LEU A 14 27.10 11.03 -0.46
N SER A 15 27.30 9.76 -0.15
CA SER A 15 28.65 9.24 0.14
C SER A 15 28.77 7.87 -0.49
N ALA A 16 29.70 7.79 -1.43
CA ALA A 16 30.03 6.60 -2.21
C ALA A 16 30.76 5.56 -1.37
N THR A 17 30.46 4.28 -1.59
CA THR A 17 31.44 3.16 -1.64
C THR A 17 30.76 1.80 -1.76
N PRO A 18 31.45 0.65 -1.95
CA PRO A 18 31.40 -0.09 -3.20
C PRO A 18 30.48 -1.33 -3.14
N ALA A 19 30.13 -1.81 -4.32
CA ALA A 19 29.42 -3.04 -4.57
C ALA A 19 30.19 -4.28 -4.06
N ALA A 20 29.73 -4.87 -2.94
CA ALA A 20 29.93 -6.28 -2.62
C ALA A 20 29.27 -6.61 -1.26
N ALA A 21 28.02 -7.01 -1.25
CA ALA A 21 27.40 -7.85 -0.21
C ALA A 21 25.94 -8.15 -0.57
N TRP A 22 25.73 -8.77 -1.69
CA TRP A 22 24.42 -9.33 -2.04
C TRP A 22 24.43 -10.82 -1.72
N ALA A 23 24.29 -11.20 -0.47
CA ALA A 23 23.91 -12.55 -0.06
C ALA A 23 23.72 -12.61 1.45
N GLN A 24 22.64 -12.09 1.95
CA GLN A 24 22.08 -12.61 3.19
C GLN A 24 20.55 -12.55 3.04
N SER A 25 19.94 -13.71 2.84
CA SER A 25 18.49 -13.87 3.00
C SER A 25 18.09 -13.29 4.36
N PRO A 26 17.01 -12.48 4.45
CA PRO A 26 16.56 -11.98 5.73
C PRO A 26 16.34 -13.17 6.66
N LYS A 27 17.01 -13.16 7.81
CA LYS A 27 16.74 -14.14 8.85
C LYS A 27 15.30 -13.88 9.29
N THR A 28 14.47 -14.91 9.24
CA THR A 28 13.17 -14.88 9.90
C THR A 28 13.39 -14.47 11.34
N ASP A 29 12.63 -13.50 11.83
CA ASP A 29 12.61 -13.22 13.26
C ASP A 29 12.07 -14.43 14.04
N ALA A 30 12.17 -14.42 15.36
CA ALA A 30 11.76 -15.52 16.22
C ALA A 30 10.27 -15.94 16.06
N ALA A 31 9.47 -15.17 15.32
CA ALA A 31 8.04 -15.41 15.03
C ALA A 31 7.81 -15.96 13.61
N GLY A 32 8.85 -16.11 12.78
CA GLY A 32 8.72 -16.61 11.41
C GLY A 32 8.24 -15.56 10.39
N SER A 33 8.14 -14.28 10.79
CA SER A 33 7.85 -13.19 9.86
C SER A 33 8.96 -13.02 8.83
N ARG A 34 8.56 -12.77 7.57
CA ARG A 34 9.48 -12.42 6.49
C ARG A 34 9.74 -10.92 6.37
N LEU A 35 9.08 -10.09 7.17
CA LEU A 35 9.28 -8.65 7.17
C LEU A 35 10.41 -8.26 8.14
N ASP A 36 11.31 -7.40 7.67
CA ASP A 36 12.35 -6.76 8.50
C ASP A 36 12.08 -5.25 8.51
N ILE A 37 11.64 -4.72 9.66
CA ILE A 37 11.32 -3.30 9.85
C ILE A 37 12.30 -2.68 10.83
N ARG A 38 13.05 -1.68 10.38
CA ARG A 38 13.89 -0.82 11.23
C ARG A 38 13.25 0.55 11.38
N ILE A 39 13.20 1.01 12.62
CA ILE A 39 12.73 2.36 12.95
C ILE A 39 13.95 3.28 12.99
N GLY A 40 13.87 4.38 12.24
CA GLY A 40 15.00 5.31 12.06
C GLY A 40 14.92 6.59 12.87
N ASP A 41 13.73 6.95 13.37
CA ASP A 41 13.47 8.22 14.05
C ASP A 41 12.69 8.04 15.35
N ASP A 42 12.72 9.10 16.19
CA ASP A 42 11.88 9.19 17.38
C ASP A 42 10.44 9.57 16.98
N PHE A 43 9.54 8.59 17.02
CA PHE A 43 8.10 8.78 16.81
C PHE A 43 7.35 9.29 18.05
N LYS A 44 8.04 9.75 19.09
CA LYS A 44 7.45 10.11 20.39
C LYS A 44 6.68 8.94 21.03
N ALA A 45 7.17 7.73 20.80
CA ALA A 45 6.65 6.47 21.30
C ALA A 45 7.79 5.46 21.46
N VAL A 46 7.55 4.40 22.21
CA VAL A 46 8.53 3.31 22.38
C VAL A 46 8.75 2.65 21.01
N GLU A 47 10.00 2.59 20.56
CA GLU A 47 10.37 2.04 19.25
C GLU A 47 9.83 0.62 19.04
N ALA A 48 9.94 -0.24 20.06
CA ALA A 48 9.45 -1.61 19.98
C ALA A 48 7.93 -1.67 19.76
N ASP A 49 7.18 -0.73 20.33
CA ASP A 49 5.72 -0.65 20.16
C ASP A 49 5.36 -0.21 18.75
N VAL A 50 6.03 0.85 18.24
CA VAL A 50 5.87 1.27 16.84
C VAL A 50 6.16 0.11 15.92
N ARG A 51 7.29 -0.57 16.09
CA ARG A 51 7.66 -1.73 15.28
C ARG A 51 6.60 -2.84 15.34
N ALA A 52 6.08 -3.16 16.51
CA ALA A 52 5.06 -4.19 16.69
C ALA A 52 3.76 -3.87 15.94
N VAL A 53 3.34 -2.60 15.93
CA VAL A 53 2.18 -2.13 15.15
C VAL A 53 2.45 -2.28 13.66
N LEU A 54 3.60 -1.80 13.17
CA LEU A 54 3.94 -1.84 11.75
C LEU A 54 4.11 -3.28 11.26
N MET A 55 4.71 -4.17 12.07
CA MET A 55 4.78 -5.61 11.77
C MET A 55 3.38 -6.20 11.64
N SER A 56 2.49 -5.95 12.61
CA SER A 56 1.11 -6.43 12.56
C SER A 56 0.37 -5.95 11.30
N ALA A 57 0.57 -4.70 10.92
CA ALA A 57 -0.04 -4.12 9.73
C ALA A 57 0.50 -4.74 8.44
N GLY A 58 1.81 -4.81 8.29
CA GLY A 58 2.45 -5.41 7.12
C GLY A 58 2.14 -6.90 6.97
N GLU A 59 2.24 -7.67 8.05
CA GLU A 59 1.95 -9.10 8.04
C GLU A 59 0.48 -9.41 7.74
N SER A 60 -0.45 -8.51 8.07
CA SER A 60 -1.86 -8.69 7.71
C SER A 60 -2.08 -8.84 6.20
N ILE A 61 -1.21 -8.23 5.40
CA ILE A 61 -1.21 -8.27 3.93
C ILE A 61 -0.21 -9.31 3.43
N TRP A 62 1.04 -9.25 3.92
CA TRP A 62 2.16 -10.02 3.41
C TRP A 62 1.97 -11.53 3.50
N LYS A 63 1.32 -12.03 4.55
CA LYS A 63 1.00 -13.46 4.71
C LYS A 63 0.18 -14.04 3.54
N HIS A 64 -0.48 -13.18 2.76
CA HIS A 64 -1.28 -13.55 1.59
C HIS A 64 -0.51 -13.51 0.27
N CYS A 65 0.81 -13.26 0.32
CA CYS A 65 1.69 -13.21 -0.85
C CYS A 65 2.80 -14.28 -0.80
N PRO A 66 2.45 -15.58 -0.58
CA PRO A 66 3.46 -16.63 -0.32
C PRO A 66 4.31 -16.99 -1.53
N HIS A 67 3.80 -16.79 -2.76
CA HIS A 67 4.44 -17.20 -4.00
C HIS A 67 5.06 -16.04 -4.77
N THR A 68 4.99 -14.83 -4.22
CA THR A 68 5.66 -13.71 -4.88
C THR A 68 7.16 -14.00 -5.01
N ARG A 69 7.69 -13.75 -6.20
CA ARG A 69 9.13 -13.86 -6.47
C ARG A 69 9.93 -12.74 -5.81
N TRP A 70 9.25 -11.94 -5.06
CA TRP A 70 9.77 -10.75 -4.49
C TRP A 70 10.46 -11.03 -3.15
N GLU A 71 11.76 -10.83 -3.12
CA GLU A 71 12.50 -10.75 -1.88
C GLU A 71 12.37 -9.33 -1.33
N VAL A 72 11.56 -9.16 -0.29
CA VAL A 72 11.47 -7.87 0.39
C VAL A 72 12.79 -7.63 1.11
N PRO A 73 13.54 -6.60 0.71
CA PRO A 73 14.85 -6.33 1.32
C PRO A 73 14.72 -5.80 2.76
N GLY A 74 13.50 -5.60 3.23
CA GLY A 74 13.18 -4.96 4.49
C GLY A 74 12.83 -3.48 4.32
N PHE A 75 12.39 -2.88 5.42
CA PHE A 75 11.93 -1.50 5.46
C PHE A 75 12.74 -0.68 6.49
N PHE A 76 12.95 0.57 6.16
CA PHE A 76 13.44 1.58 7.08
C PHE A 76 12.36 2.65 7.23
N VAL A 77 11.77 2.75 8.42
CA VAL A 77 10.65 3.65 8.68
C VAL A 77 11.15 4.87 9.41
N PHE A 78 10.83 6.07 8.88
CA PHE A 78 11.26 7.35 9.41
C PHE A 78 10.07 8.32 9.56
N HIS A 79 10.22 9.36 10.38
CA HIS A 79 9.23 10.41 10.51
C HIS A 79 9.33 11.39 9.33
N SER A 80 8.20 11.58 8.63
CA SER A 80 8.04 12.56 7.56
C SER A 80 7.24 13.76 8.06
N ALA A 81 7.77 14.97 7.90
CA ALA A 81 7.10 16.18 8.35
C ALA A 81 5.94 16.63 7.43
N GLU A 82 5.90 16.16 6.17
CA GLU A 82 4.95 16.68 5.17
C GLU A 82 3.80 15.69 4.91
N SER A 83 4.12 14.47 4.50
CA SER A 83 3.15 13.43 4.14
C SER A 83 3.75 12.04 4.30
N PRO A 84 2.93 11.00 4.50
CA PRO A 84 3.41 9.65 4.32
C PRO A 84 3.97 9.48 2.92
N ILE A 85 5.01 8.65 2.78
CA ILE A 85 5.71 8.47 1.51
C ILE A 85 6.49 7.15 1.48
N THR A 86 6.41 6.45 0.35
CA THR A 86 7.35 5.39 0.00
C THR A 86 8.45 5.98 -0.88
N VAL A 87 9.70 5.86 -0.42
CA VAL A 87 10.87 6.34 -1.18
C VAL A 87 11.29 5.24 -2.13
N TYR A 88 11.19 5.53 -3.42
CA TYR A 88 11.44 4.52 -4.45
C TYR A 88 12.92 4.20 -4.70
N ASP A 89 13.84 5.03 -4.23
CA ASP A 89 15.26 4.72 -4.23
C ASP A 89 15.60 3.91 -2.97
N HIS A 90 16.12 2.68 -3.17
CA HIS A 90 16.54 1.87 -2.03
C HIS A 90 17.71 2.56 -1.30
N ARG A 91 17.73 2.40 0.00
CA ARG A 91 18.87 2.80 0.82
C ARG A 91 20.11 1.99 0.46
N ALA A 92 21.28 2.44 0.92
CA ALA A 92 22.54 1.74 0.71
C ALA A 92 22.55 0.30 1.27
N ASP A 93 21.74 0.05 2.31
CA ASP A 93 21.55 -1.28 2.91
C ASP A 93 20.46 -2.12 2.19
N GLY A 94 19.96 -1.65 1.07
CA GLY A 94 18.95 -2.31 0.25
C GLY A 94 17.49 -2.10 0.72
N ARG A 95 17.25 -1.49 1.89
CA ARG A 95 15.89 -1.29 2.43
C ARG A 95 15.10 -0.25 1.65
N ILE A 96 13.78 -0.47 1.59
CA ILE A 96 12.82 0.55 1.14
C ILE A 96 12.56 1.49 2.31
N ALA A 97 12.72 2.80 2.09
CA ALA A 97 12.42 3.79 3.11
C ALA A 97 10.93 4.20 3.03
N ILE A 98 10.26 4.19 4.19
CA ILE A 98 8.86 4.61 4.32
C ILE A 98 8.81 5.74 5.35
N GLY A 99 8.30 6.89 4.94
CA GLY A 99 8.02 8.03 5.81
C GLY A 99 6.59 7.98 6.35
N LEU A 100 6.42 8.18 7.66
CA LEU A 100 5.11 8.29 8.31
C LEU A 100 5.01 9.62 9.05
N THR A 101 3.82 10.23 9.08
CA THR A 101 3.61 11.50 9.79
C THR A 101 3.05 11.33 11.20
N THR A 102 2.58 10.14 11.53
CA THR A 102 2.00 9.82 12.84
C THR A 102 3.07 9.86 13.92
N LEU A 103 2.74 10.44 15.07
CA LEU A 103 3.56 10.47 16.28
C LEU A 103 2.77 9.93 17.48
N GLY A 104 3.47 9.59 18.58
CA GLY A 104 2.85 9.12 19.82
C GLY A 104 2.23 7.73 19.70
N THR A 105 1.10 7.50 20.34
CA THR A 105 0.47 6.18 20.48
C THR A 105 -0.79 6.01 19.62
N TYR A 106 -0.86 6.70 18.50
CA TYR A 106 -2.00 6.62 17.56
C TYR A 106 -1.86 5.39 16.64
N TRP A 107 -1.90 4.18 17.22
CA TRP A 107 -1.58 2.93 16.53
C TRP A 107 -2.43 2.67 15.29
N ALA A 108 -3.71 3.03 15.31
CA ALA A 108 -4.57 2.89 14.14
C ALA A 108 -4.10 3.77 12.96
N GLN A 109 -3.60 4.98 13.25
CA GLN A 109 -3.04 5.86 12.22
C GLN A 109 -1.69 5.34 11.70
N PHE A 110 -0.83 4.81 12.58
CA PHE A 110 0.39 4.13 12.16
C PHE A 110 0.09 2.96 11.23
N ALA A 111 -0.82 2.08 11.63
CA ALA A 111 -1.23 0.94 10.81
C ALA A 111 -1.78 1.38 9.46
N PHE A 112 -2.65 2.39 9.45
CA PHE A 112 -3.25 2.95 8.23
C PHE A 112 -2.20 3.51 7.27
N GLN A 113 -1.33 4.41 7.75
CA GLN A 113 -0.31 5.03 6.92
C GLN A 113 0.71 4.02 6.42
N PHE A 114 1.19 3.14 7.31
CA PHE A 114 2.17 2.14 6.93
C PHE A 114 1.62 1.16 5.88
N SER A 115 0.40 0.67 6.04
CA SER A 115 -0.19 -0.25 5.07
C SER A 115 -0.41 0.39 3.70
N HIS A 116 -0.71 1.70 3.65
CA HIS A 116 -0.76 2.47 2.41
C HIS A 116 0.60 2.46 1.71
N GLU A 117 1.64 2.87 2.42
CA GLU A 117 2.99 2.97 1.87
C GLU A 117 3.61 1.59 1.58
N PHE A 118 3.28 0.59 2.40
CA PHE A 118 3.64 -0.80 2.15
C PHE A 118 3.03 -1.33 0.85
N CYS A 119 1.78 -0.97 0.57
CA CYS A 119 1.12 -1.36 -0.68
C CYS A 119 1.79 -0.72 -1.91
N HIS A 120 2.25 0.52 -1.84
CA HIS A 120 3.09 1.12 -2.89
C HIS A 120 4.37 0.31 -3.11
N ALA A 121 5.04 -0.08 -2.03
CA ALA A 121 6.22 -0.94 -2.11
C ALA A 121 5.86 -2.28 -2.74
N LEU A 122 4.76 -2.90 -2.35
CA LEU A 122 4.26 -4.17 -2.87
C LEU A 122 3.94 -4.09 -4.36
N ALA A 123 3.26 -3.04 -4.79
CA ALA A 123 2.86 -2.80 -6.18
C ALA A 123 4.03 -2.38 -7.08
N GLY A 124 5.03 -1.71 -6.51
CA GLY A 124 6.15 -1.12 -7.25
C GLY A 124 7.31 -2.05 -7.53
N HIS A 125 7.32 -3.24 -6.96
CA HIS A 125 8.52 -4.05 -6.86
C HIS A 125 8.72 -5.00 -8.05
N SER A 126 9.35 -4.51 -9.07
CA SER A 126 10.21 -5.30 -9.94
C SER A 126 11.63 -4.74 -9.83
N ASN A 127 12.64 -5.57 -10.11
CA ASN A 127 14.04 -5.12 -10.11
C ASN A 127 14.30 -3.89 -10.99
N ASP A 128 13.37 -3.56 -11.88
CA ASP A 128 13.42 -2.43 -12.79
C ASP A 128 12.38 -1.32 -12.51
N TRP A 129 11.58 -1.42 -11.45
CA TRP A 129 10.52 -0.47 -11.15
C TRP A 129 10.99 0.98 -11.07
N ARG A 130 12.21 1.25 -10.56
CA ARG A 130 12.81 2.59 -10.53
C ARG A 130 12.94 3.18 -11.92
N LYS A 131 13.44 2.40 -12.89
CA LYS A 131 13.60 2.84 -14.28
C LYS A 131 12.25 3.08 -14.94
N LEU A 132 11.27 2.27 -14.60
CA LEU A 132 9.93 2.36 -15.15
C LEU A 132 9.11 3.47 -14.50
N TRP A 133 9.28 3.71 -13.19
CA TRP A 133 8.49 4.67 -12.42
C TRP A 133 8.87 6.12 -12.72
N ILE A 134 10.16 6.40 -12.93
CA ILE A 134 10.68 7.76 -13.15
C ILE A 134 10.41 8.27 -14.59
N LYS A 135 10.18 7.40 -15.56
CA LYS A 135 10.20 7.73 -16.99
C LYS A 135 8.84 8.02 -17.64
N GLY A 136 7.76 8.19 -16.92
CA GLY A 136 6.49 8.51 -17.56
C GLY A 136 5.29 8.63 -16.62
N ARG A 137 4.29 9.42 -17.06
CA ARG A 137 3.01 9.53 -16.37
C ARG A 137 2.26 8.19 -16.50
N LYS A 138 1.77 7.66 -15.38
CA LYS A 138 0.88 6.50 -15.37
C LYS A 138 -0.55 6.99 -15.54
N ALA A 139 -1.23 6.56 -16.60
CA ALA A 139 -2.62 6.93 -16.86
C ALA A 139 -3.56 6.56 -15.70
N ASN A 140 -3.35 5.39 -15.10
CA ASN A 140 -4.21 4.82 -14.07
C ASN A 140 -3.52 4.77 -12.69
N HIS A 141 -2.66 5.73 -12.36
CA HIS A 141 -1.99 5.78 -11.05
C HIS A 141 -2.98 5.92 -9.88
N TRP A 142 -4.15 6.52 -10.12
CA TRP A 142 -5.22 6.59 -9.14
C TRP A 142 -5.73 5.21 -8.69
N LEU A 143 -5.64 4.18 -9.56
CA LEU A 143 -5.98 2.81 -9.18
C LEU A 143 -4.97 2.26 -8.15
N GLU A 144 -3.68 2.51 -8.34
CA GLU A 144 -2.65 2.15 -7.34
C GLU A 144 -2.90 2.86 -6.00
N GLU A 145 -3.18 4.15 -6.00
CA GLU A 145 -3.53 4.90 -4.79
C GLU A 145 -4.80 4.33 -4.11
N SER A 146 -5.77 3.89 -4.91
CA SER A 146 -6.99 3.24 -4.40
C SER A 146 -6.72 1.85 -3.81
N LEU A 147 -5.81 1.08 -4.41
CA LEU A 147 -5.33 -0.18 -3.84
C LEU A 147 -4.59 0.05 -2.52
N CYS A 148 -3.80 1.11 -2.41
CA CYS A 148 -3.11 1.48 -1.18
C CYS A 148 -4.09 1.91 -0.07
N GLU A 149 -5.14 2.66 -0.41
CA GLU A 149 -6.22 2.99 0.54
C GLU A 149 -6.99 1.72 0.96
N THR A 150 -7.22 0.79 0.03
CA THR A 150 -7.81 -0.52 0.32
C THR A 150 -6.93 -1.33 1.28
N ALA A 151 -5.61 -1.33 1.08
CA ALA A 151 -4.65 -2.00 1.95
C ALA A 151 -4.69 -1.47 3.38
N SER A 152 -4.82 -0.14 3.52
CA SER A 152 -4.98 0.50 4.83
C SER A 152 -6.22 0.02 5.57
N LEU A 153 -7.36 -0.01 4.89
CA LEU A 153 -8.63 -0.45 5.48
C LEU A 153 -8.61 -1.96 5.80
N PHE A 154 -8.08 -2.77 4.88
CA PHE A 154 -7.93 -4.20 5.07
C PHE A 154 -7.04 -4.52 6.27
N ALA A 155 -5.88 -3.87 6.38
CA ALA A 155 -4.96 -4.08 7.50
C ALA A 155 -5.60 -3.72 8.85
N LEU A 156 -6.29 -2.57 8.93
CA LEU A 156 -7.00 -2.16 10.15
C LEU A 156 -8.01 -3.22 10.59
N ARG A 157 -8.83 -3.74 9.67
CA ARG A 157 -9.86 -4.74 9.98
C ARG A 157 -9.26 -6.10 10.32
N ALA A 158 -8.22 -6.51 9.60
CA ALA A 158 -7.50 -7.74 9.89
C ALA A 158 -6.80 -7.69 11.27
N MET A 159 -6.17 -6.54 11.60
CA MET A 159 -5.59 -6.30 12.92
C MET A 159 -6.67 -6.26 14.00
N ALA A 160 -7.80 -5.57 13.77
CA ALA A 160 -8.91 -5.53 14.72
C ALA A 160 -9.41 -6.94 15.04
N ALA A 161 -9.53 -7.82 14.03
CA ALA A 161 -9.94 -9.21 14.24
C ALA A 161 -8.87 -10.00 15.02
N SER A 162 -7.60 -9.91 14.62
CA SER A 162 -6.52 -10.70 15.23
C SER A 162 -6.18 -10.24 16.65
N TRP A 163 -6.20 -8.94 16.94
CA TRP A 163 -5.86 -8.42 18.25
C TRP A 163 -6.91 -8.71 19.33
N LYS A 164 -8.11 -9.11 18.96
CA LYS A 164 -9.12 -9.64 19.92
C LYS A 164 -8.61 -10.91 20.63
N THR A 165 -7.71 -11.66 19.99
CA THR A 165 -7.20 -12.94 20.52
C THR A 165 -5.68 -12.97 20.68
N ALA A 166 -4.95 -12.40 19.75
CA ALA A 166 -3.48 -12.45 19.66
C ALA A 166 -2.87 -11.07 19.35
N PRO A 167 -3.00 -10.07 20.25
CA PRO A 167 -2.32 -8.80 20.10
C PRO A 167 -0.81 -8.97 20.31
N PRO A 168 0.06 -8.03 19.82
CA PRO A 168 1.50 -8.04 20.09
C PRO A 168 1.83 -8.07 21.57
N TYR A 169 1.05 -7.37 22.38
CA TYR A 169 1.14 -7.40 23.85
C TYR A 169 -0.24 -7.66 24.46
N PRO A 170 -0.37 -8.48 25.50
CA PRO A 170 -1.67 -8.86 26.07
C PRO A 170 -2.56 -7.69 26.48
N ASN A 171 -1.96 -6.60 26.97
CA ASN A 171 -2.66 -5.37 27.38
C ASN A 171 -3.19 -4.54 26.19
N TRP A 172 -2.83 -4.88 24.95
CA TRP A 172 -3.32 -4.20 23.74
C TRP A 172 -4.59 -4.81 23.17
N LYS A 173 -5.11 -5.86 23.78
CA LYS A 173 -6.35 -6.53 23.33
C LYS A 173 -7.52 -5.54 23.18
N SER A 174 -7.68 -4.61 24.10
CA SER A 174 -8.74 -3.59 24.06
C SER A 174 -8.60 -2.61 22.89
N TYR A 175 -7.40 -2.44 22.35
CA TYR A 175 -7.14 -1.53 21.23
C TYR A 175 -7.74 -2.05 19.89
N ALA A 176 -8.12 -3.33 19.82
CA ALA A 176 -8.80 -3.90 18.67
C ALA A 176 -10.05 -3.09 18.27
N ASN A 177 -10.80 -2.57 19.25
CA ASN A 177 -11.97 -1.72 18.97
C ASN A 177 -11.57 -0.37 18.33
N ALA A 178 -10.45 0.21 18.72
CA ALA A 178 -9.98 1.47 18.12
C ALA A 178 -9.57 1.27 16.66
N LEU A 179 -8.96 0.14 16.31
CA LEU A 179 -8.65 -0.23 14.93
C LEU A 179 -9.94 -0.39 14.09
N GLU A 180 -10.92 -1.10 14.63
CA GLU A 180 -12.21 -1.34 13.97
C GLU A 180 -12.98 -0.02 13.75
N ASN A 181 -13.07 0.81 14.78
CA ASN A 181 -13.75 2.11 14.72
C ASN A 181 -13.07 3.04 13.71
N TYR A 182 -11.75 3.10 13.70
CA TYR A 182 -11.01 3.95 12.75
C TYR A 182 -11.26 3.51 11.30
N ALA A 183 -11.30 2.19 11.03
CA ALA A 183 -11.67 1.68 9.71
C ALA A 183 -13.12 2.04 9.34
N ALA A 184 -14.07 1.87 10.28
CA ALA A 184 -15.48 2.19 10.07
C ALA A 184 -15.71 3.69 9.79
N GLU A 185 -15.05 4.58 10.52
CA GLU A 185 -15.10 6.02 10.29
C GLU A 185 -14.59 6.40 8.89
N ARG A 186 -13.47 5.79 8.47
CA ARG A 186 -12.90 6.02 7.12
C ARG A 186 -13.86 5.57 6.03
N LEU A 187 -14.45 4.37 6.17
CA LEU A 187 -15.44 3.84 5.24
C LEU A 187 -16.68 4.71 5.16
N ALA A 188 -17.25 5.10 6.30
CA ALA A 188 -18.42 5.98 6.36
C ALA A 188 -18.16 7.34 5.69
N LYS A 189 -17.00 7.94 5.96
CA LYS A 189 -16.59 9.20 5.33
C LYS A 189 -16.49 9.06 3.81
N SER A 190 -15.90 7.99 3.32
CA SER A 190 -15.74 7.73 1.89
C SER A 190 -17.11 7.47 1.22
N ALA A 191 -17.97 6.67 1.84
CA ALA A 191 -19.31 6.39 1.33
C ALA A 191 -20.18 7.67 1.21
N ALA A 192 -20.01 8.62 2.13
CA ALA A 192 -20.76 9.88 2.12
C ALA A 192 -20.38 10.82 0.95
N ILE A 193 -19.31 10.54 0.21
CA ILE A 193 -18.89 11.33 -0.96
C ILE A 193 -19.74 11.00 -2.19
N VAL A 194 -20.27 9.79 -2.26
CA VAL A 194 -21.14 9.38 -3.36
C VAL A 194 -22.53 9.95 -3.11
N PRO A 195 -23.10 10.75 -4.06
CA PRO A 195 -24.44 11.27 -3.91
C PRO A 195 -25.48 10.18 -3.68
N ALA A 196 -26.47 10.46 -2.83
CA ALA A 196 -27.55 9.50 -2.56
C ALA A 196 -28.26 9.08 -3.87
N GLY A 197 -28.38 7.78 -4.07
CA GLY A 197 -29.01 7.20 -5.27
C GLY A 197 -28.12 7.13 -6.51
N MET A 198 -26.87 7.59 -6.43
CA MET A 198 -25.90 7.44 -7.53
C MET A 198 -25.22 6.08 -7.42
N GLU A 199 -25.23 5.33 -8.51
CA GLU A 199 -24.46 4.08 -8.60
C GLU A 199 -22.94 4.35 -8.71
N PHE A 200 -22.13 3.48 -8.12
CA PHE A 200 -20.66 3.64 -8.11
C PHE A 200 -20.08 3.85 -9.51
N ARG A 201 -20.56 3.11 -10.50
CA ARG A 201 -20.04 3.20 -11.88
C ARG A 201 -20.35 4.53 -12.53
N ASP A 202 -21.49 5.13 -12.19
CA ASP A 202 -21.86 6.47 -12.70
C ASP A 202 -20.99 7.52 -12.01
N TRP A 203 -20.81 7.41 -10.71
CA TRP A 203 -19.89 8.26 -9.95
C TRP A 203 -18.46 8.18 -10.49
N LEU A 204 -17.96 6.96 -10.79
CA LEU A 204 -16.63 6.74 -11.35
C LEU A 204 -16.48 7.43 -12.71
N ARG A 205 -17.46 7.29 -13.60
CA ARG A 205 -17.45 7.92 -14.92
C ARG A 205 -17.33 9.44 -14.83
N GLU A 206 -17.99 10.07 -13.87
CA GLU A 206 -17.92 11.51 -13.64
C GLU A 206 -16.58 11.95 -13.04
N ASN A 207 -15.90 11.06 -12.30
CA ASN A 207 -14.73 11.41 -11.50
C ASN A 207 -13.41 10.92 -12.08
N GLU A 208 -13.39 9.95 -13.01
CA GLU A 208 -12.17 9.33 -13.54
C GLU A 208 -11.21 10.36 -14.16
N ALA A 209 -11.71 11.30 -14.94
CA ALA A 209 -10.88 12.32 -15.59
C ALA A 209 -10.05 13.12 -14.58
N SER A 210 -10.65 13.57 -13.49
CA SER A 210 -9.95 14.31 -12.45
C SER A 210 -8.95 13.44 -11.66
N MET A 211 -9.24 12.15 -11.48
CA MET A 211 -8.30 11.20 -10.86
C MET A 211 -7.13 10.87 -11.79
N ARG A 212 -7.35 10.81 -13.09
CA ARG A 212 -6.28 10.65 -14.09
C ARG A 212 -5.36 11.88 -14.11
N GLU A 213 -5.91 13.07 -13.93
CA GLU A 213 -5.14 14.30 -13.82
C GLU A 213 -4.35 14.37 -12.51
N LYS A 214 -4.99 14.03 -11.37
CA LYS A 214 -4.42 14.05 -10.04
C LYS A 214 -4.72 12.75 -9.30
N SER A 215 -3.81 11.80 -9.38
CA SER A 215 -3.98 10.46 -8.79
C SER A 215 -4.15 10.44 -7.27
N THR A 216 -3.63 11.46 -6.57
CA THR A 216 -3.61 11.55 -5.10
C THR A 216 -4.84 12.27 -4.54
N LEU A 217 -5.99 12.16 -5.19
CA LEU A 217 -7.27 12.65 -4.66
C LEU A 217 -7.79 11.65 -3.61
N ARG A 218 -7.24 11.72 -2.40
CA ARG A 218 -7.46 10.75 -1.33
C ARG A 218 -8.94 10.44 -1.08
N GLU A 219 -9.80 11.46 -1.12
CA GLU A 219 -11.23 11.26 -0.90
C GLU A 219 -11.85 10.36 -1.99
N LYS A 220 -11.48 10.57 -3.26
CA LYS A 220 -11.97 9.73 -4.37
C LYS A 220 -11.37 8.34 -4.34
N ASN A 221 -10.09 8.22 -3.99
CA ASN A 221 -9.44 6.93 -3.82
C ASN A 221 -10.11 6.13 -2.69
N GLY A 222 -10.53 6.80 -1.61
CA GLY A 222 -11.30 6.20 -0.52
C GLY A 222 -12.65 5.64 -0.99
N VAL A 223 -13.38 6.34 -1.87
CA VAL A 223 -14.63 5.81 -2.46
C VAL A 223 -14.36 4.51 -3.19
N ILE A 224 -13.34 4.48 -4.05
CA ILE A 224 -12.98 3.26 -4.79
C ILE A 224 -12.59 2.14 -3.81
N ALA A 225 -11.82 2.46 -2.77
CA ALA A 225 -11.40 1.48 -1.77
C ALA A 225 -12.60 0.83 -1.05
N THR A 226 -13.72 1.55 -0.86
CA THR A 226 -14.94 0.93 -0.25
C THR A 226 -15.52 -0.18 -1.12
N HIS A 227 -15.33 -0.11 -2.43
CA HIS A 227 -15.82 -1.13 -3.39
C HIS A 227 -14.81 -2.25 -3.62
N LEU A 228 -13.50 -1.97 -3.47
CA LEU A 228 -12.46 -2.98 -3.60
C LEU A 228 -12.29 -3.82 -2.34
N LEU A 229 -12.46 -3.23 -1.16
CA LEU A 229 -12.24 -3.90 0.13
C LEU A 229 -13.00 -5.22 0.27
N PRO A 230 -14.31 -5.31 -0.04
CA PRO A 230 -15.04 -6.58 0.07
C PRO A 230 -14.45 -7.69 -0.81
N VAL A 231 -13.88 -7.36 -1.97
CA VAL A 231 -13.26 -8.32 -2.88
C VAL A 231 -12.00 -8.92 -2.24
N PHE A 232 -11.16 -8.07 -1.63
CA PHE A 232 -9.96 -8.53 -0.92
C PHE A 232 -10.29 -9.27 0.38
N GLU A 233 -11.36 -8.89 1.08
CA GLU A 233 -11.79 -9.60 2.29
C GLU A 233 -12.36 -10.98 1.98
N ALA A 234 -13.07 -11.11 0.88
CA ALA A 234 -13.59 -12.40 0.43
C ALA A 234 -12.48 -13.34 -0.08
N GLU A 235 -11.42 -12.78 -0.66
CA GLU A 235 -10.31 -13.55 -1.22
C GLU A 235 -8.95 -12.87 -0.91
N PRO A 236 -8.46 -12.97 0.33
CA PRO A 236 -7.24 -12.29 0.74
C PRO A 236 -5.98 -12.69 -0.04
N ALA A 237 -5.93 -13.91 -0.60
CA ALA A 237 -4.86 -14.34 -1.50
C ALA A 237 -4.69 -13.43 -2.73
N GLY A 238 -5.70 -12.62 -3.04
CA GLY A 238 -5.65 -11.60 -4.08
C GLY A 238 -4.61 -10.50 -3.86
N TRP A 239 -4.12 -10.31 -2.64
CA TRP A 239 -3.00 -9.37 -2.38
C TRP A 239 -1.75 -9.72 -3.18
N GLU A 240 -1.54 -10.99 -3.48
CA GLU A 240 -0.42 -11.39 -4.34
C GLU A 240 -0.53 -10.83 -5.76
N ALA A 241 -1.75 -10.65 -6.29
CA ALA A 241 -1.96 -10.05 -7.61
C ALA A 241 -1.42 -8.61 -7.69
N VAL A 242 -1.45 -7.85 -6.58
CA VAL A 242 -0.97 -6.47 -6.53
C VAL A 242 0.51 -6.36 -6.87
N THR A 243 1.32 -7.40 -6.59
CA THR A 243 2.75 -7.44 -6.92
C THR A 243 3.04 -7.35 -8.43
N PHE A 244 2.05 -7.58 -9.27
CA PHE A 244 2.16 -7.51 -10.73
C PHE A 244 1.60 -6.20 -11.32
N SER A 245 0.90 -5.38 -10.54
CA SER A 245 0.11 -4.24 -11.05
C SER A 245 0.95 -3.18 -11.79
N ASN A 246 2.19 -2.97 -11.37
CA ASN A 246 3.11 -1.99 -11.96
C ASN A 246 4.10 -2.57 -12.97
N LEU A 247 4.04 -3.85 -13.27
CA LEU A 247 4.84 -4.48 -14.32
C LEU A 247 4.29 -4.20 -15.73
N THR A 248 3.09 -3.63 -15.82
CA THR A 248 2.44 -3.32 -17.09
C THR A 248 3.16 -2.21 -17.84
N ARG A 249 3.09 -2.26 -19.19
CA ARG A 249 3.63 -1.19 -20.04
C ARG A 249 3.02 0.16 -19.65
N ARG A 250 3.83 1.19 -19.55
CA ARG A 250 3.38 2.56 -19.34
C ARG A 250 2.95 3.19 -20.65
N ASP A 251 1.75 3.73 -20.60
CA ASP A 251 1.17 4.53 -21.66
C ASP A 251 0.31 5.60 -20.97
N PRO A 252 0.56 6.90 -21.19
CA PRO A 252 -0.21 7.96 -20.58
C PRO A 252 -1.69 7.96 -21.00
N GLU A 253 -2.00 7.37 -22.15
CA GLU A 253 -3.36 7.26 -22.69
C GLU A 253 -4.01 5.90 -22.42
N LYS A 254 -3.34 4.99 -21.71
CA LYS A 254 -3.86 3.66 -21.42
C LYS A 254 -5.21 3.73 -20.72
N THR A 255 -6.21 3.12 -21.31
CA THR A 255 -7.53 2.97 -20.67
C THR A 255 -7.45 2.04 -19.46
N LEU A 256 -8.42 2.13 -18.57
CA LEU A 256 -8.49 1.24 -17.42
C LEU A 256 -8.65 -0.23 -17.86
N ALA A 257 -9.48 -0.49 -18.88
CA ALA A 257 -9.65 -1.82 -19.45
C ALA A 257 -8.34 -2.40 -20.00
N ALA A 258 -7.57 -1.61 -20.77
CA ALA A 258 -6.26 -2.01 -21.26
C ALA A 258 -5.26 -2.26 -20.12
N HIS A 259 -5.34 -1.48 -19.02
CA HIS A 259 -4.51 -1.72 -17.84
C HIS A 259 -4.82 -3.07 -17.17
N PHE A 260 -6.10 -3.41 -16.98
CA PHE A 260 -6.49 -4.70 -16.41
C PHE A 260 -6.12 -5.88 -17.33
N ALA A 261 -6.26 -5.73 -18.66
CA ALA A 261 -5.82 -6.75 -19.61
C ALA A 261 -4.30 -7.00 -19.54
N ASP A 262 -3.50 -5.95 -19.52
CA ASP A 262 -2.04 -6.05 -19.37
C ASP A 262 -1.66 -6.67 -18.03
N TRP A 263 -2.31 -6.23 -16.95
CA TRP A 263 -2.08 -6.77 -15.60
C TRP A 263 -2.39 -8.27 -15.55
N SER A 264 -3.53 -8.68 -16.08
CA SER A 264 -3.91 -10.10 -16.19
C SER A 264 -2.93 -10.90 -17.04
N ALA A 265 -2.45 -10.35 -18.16
CA ALA A 265 -1.50 -11.03 -19.04
C ALA A 265 -0.14 -11.30 -18.36
N ILE A 266 0.33 -10.37 -17.53
CA ILE A 266 1.63 -10.45 -16.83
C ILE A 266 1.54 -11.31 -15.56
N ALA A 267 0.39 -11.28 -14.87
CA ALA A 267 0.18 -12.00 -13.62
C ALA A 267 0.25 -13.52 -13.82
N ALA A 268 0.66 -14.22 -12.77
CA ALA A 268 0.61 -15.68 -12.72
C ALA A 268 -0.84 -16.18 -12.83
N LEU A 269 -1.03 -17.38 -13.35
CA LEU A 269 -2.37 -17.93 -13.61
C LEU A 269 -3.35 -17.86 -12.43
N PRO A 270 -2.95 -18.19 -11.19
CA PRO A 270 -3.87 -18.10 -10.05
C PRO A 270 -4.40 -16.69 -9.79
N GLN A 271 -3.60 -15.64 -10.08
CA GLN A 271 -3.99 -14.26 -9.82
C GLN A 271 -4.91 -13.67 -10.89
N ARG A 272 -4.98 -14.25 -12.08
CA ARG A 272 -5.79 -13.73 -13.19
C ARG A 272 -7.28 -13.70 -12.87
N ALA A 273 -7.80 -14.75 -12.24
CA ALA A 273 -9.19 -14.81 -11.82
C ALA A 273 -9.54 -13.71 -10.82
N PHE A 274 -8.63 -13.41 -9.90
CA PHE A 274 -8.81 -12.31 -8.94
C PHE A 274 -8.76 -10.94 -9.64
N ILE A 275 -7.83 -10.73 -10.57
CA ILE A 275 -7.75 -9.49 -11.36
C ILE A 275 -9.05 -9.27 -12.15
N ALA A 276 -9.64 -10.32 -12.71
CA ALA A 276 -10.95 -10.23 -13.37
C ALA A 276 -12.07 -9.81 -12.40
N LYS A 277 -12.07 -10.29 -11.15
CA LYS A 277 -13.02 -9.83 -10.13
C LYS A 277 -12.84 -8.34 -9.81
N LEU A 278 -11.60 -7.87 -9.70
CA LEU A 278 -11.33 -6.44 -9.52
C LEU A 278 -11.82 -5.63 -10.74
N ALA A 279 -11.55 -6.09 -11.96
CA ALA A 279 -12.02 -5.43 -13.19
C ALA A 279 -13.55 -5.33 -13.23
N ALA A 280 -14.25 -6.37 -12.78
CA ALA A 280 -15.72 -6.41 -12.73
C ALA A 280 -16.32 -5.33 -11.81
N VAL A 281 -15.62 -4.91 -10.75
CA VAL A 281 -16.05 -3.77 -9.90
C VAL A 281 -16.24 -2.52 -10.76
N PHE A 282 -15.34 -2.31 -11.71
CA PHE A 282 -15.35 -1.17 -12.63
C PHE A 282 -16.23 -1.38 -13.86
N GLY A 283 -16.94 -2.51 -13.97
CA GLY A 283 -17.75 -2.86 -15.13
C GLY A 283 -16.94 -3.33 -16.34
N ILE A 284 -15.68 -3.72 -16.12
CA ILE A 284 -14.79 -4.24 -17.16
C ILE A 284 -14.93 -5.76 -17.19
N THR A 285 -15.33 -6.31 -18.33
CA THR A 285 -15.27 -7.74 -18.62
C THR A 285 -13.88 -8.07 -19.14
N ALA A 286 -13.14 -8.92 -18.39
CA ALA A 286 -11.79 -9.37 -18.75
C ALA A 286 -11.86 -10.62 -19.63
#